data_302a7aff49683c7ffcfc905285b2af68
#
_entry.id   302a7aff49683c7ffcfc905285b2af68
#
_cell.length_a   1.000
_cell.length_b   1.000
_cell.length_c   1.000
_cell.angle_alpha   90.00
_cell.angle_beta   90.00
_cell.angle_gamma   90.00
#
_symmetry.space_group_name_H-M   'P 1'
#
loop_
_entity.id
_entity.type
_entity.pdbx_description
1 polymer ?
#
loop_
_entity_poly.entity_id
_entity_poly.type
_entity_poly.pdbx_seq_one_letter_code
_entity_poly.pdbx_strand_id
1 'polypeptide(L)'
;TYRTVGRQISPLIIRTRGHRLEGIWHSGSPMGMLLNSIKGVRILVPRNMTQAAGMYNTLLDCNEPSLIIEPLNSYRLKEKMPSNLGEFKVPLGIVEYIQNGEDITVVSYGSTLRIVEKACIELKSHGISVDLIDVQTLIPFDTDNQIISSLKKTNKLIIVDEDYNGGASAFILKKIIEDQNGYEFLDSKPKTITSKDHRPPYG
;
A
#
# COMPACT_ATOMS: atom_id res chain seq x y z
N THR A 1 8.25 12.86 20.71
CA THR A 1 7.18 12.03 20.18
C THR A 1 6.19 11.61 21.27
N TYR A 2 5.62 10.41 21.26
CA TYR A 2 4.52 9.99 22.14
C TYR A 2 4.79 10.22 23.63
N ARG A 3 5.96 9.82 24.12
CA ARG A 3 6.31 9.97 25.56
C ARG A 3 6.63 11.40 25.97
N THR A 4 6.96 12.25 25.03
CA THR A 4 7.34 13.66 25.29
C THR A 4 6.22 14.63 24.92
N VAL A 5 5.02 14.11 24.56
CA VAL A 5 3.86 14.91 24.13
C VAL A 5 4.26 15.87 22.99
N GLY A 6 5.03 15.38 22.02
CA GLY A 6 5.49 16.17 20.87
C GLY A 6 6.66 17.14 21.16
N ARG A 7 7.21 17.15 22.38
CA ARG A 7 8.32 18.04 22.72
C ARG A 7 9.66 17.59 22.14
N GLN A 8 9.78 16.31 21.77
CA GLN A 8 10.98 15.75 21.17
C GLN A 8 10.64 15.19 19.79
N ILE A 9 11.30 15.67 18.77
CA ILE A 9 11.26 15.10 17.43
C ILE A 9 12.21 13.90 17.33
N SER A 10 11.90 12.99 16.42
CA SER A 10 12.70 11.78 16.19
C SER A 10 12.74 11.50 14.69
N PRO A 11 13.54 12.23 13.91
CA PRO A 11 13.62 12.09 12.46
C PRO A 11 14.43 10.83 12.11
N LEU A 12 13.84 9.67 12.37
CA LEU A 12 14.46 8.37 12.15
C LEU A 12 13.78 7.69 10.95
N ILE A 13 14.56 7.33 9.95
CA ILE A 13 14.11 6.50 8.83
C ILE A 13 14.66 5.09 9.05
N ILE A 14 13.76 4.16 9.32
CA ILE A 14 14.07 2.73 9.40
C ILE A 14 13.70 2.12 8.06
N ARG A 15 14.65 1.48 7.41
CA ARG A 15 14.38 0.68 6.23
C ARG A 15 14.49 -0.80 6.55
N THR A 16 13.58 -1.56 6.01
CA THR A 16 13.63 -3.02 6.05
C THR A 16 13.18 -3.59 4.72
N ARG A 17 13.55 -4.80 4.46
CA ARG A 17 12.99 -5.58 3.36
C ARG A 17 11.86 -6.45 3.90
N GLY A 18 10.94 -6.75 3.06
CA GLY A 18 9.80 -7.60 3.37
C GLY A 18 8.84 -7.52 2.20
N HIS A 19 7.59 -7.77 2.48
CA HIS A 19 6.55 -7.63 1.50
C HIS A 19 6.90 -8.36 0.21
N ARG A 20 6.84 -9.59 0.26
CA ARG A 20 6.76 -10.69 -0.69
C ARG A 20 7.61 -11.89 -0.28
N LEU A 21 7.11 -13.03 -0.65
CA LEU A 21 7.62 -14.34 -0.29
C LEU A 21 8.82 -14.72 -1.15
N GLU A 22 9.96 -14.91 -0.53
CA GLU A 22 11.15 -15.45 -1.18
C GLU A 22 11.83 -16.43 -0.24
N GLY A 23 11.36 -17.67 -0.28
CA GLY A 23 11.85 -18.75 0.56
C GLY A 23 11.48 -18.59 2.04
N ILE A 24 11.80 -19.60 2.84
CA ILE A 24 11.36 -19.70 4.24
C ILE A 24 11.95 -18.60 5.15
N TRP A 25 13.15 -18.11 4.83
CA TRP A 25 13.88 -17.14 5.64
C TRP A 25 13.54 -15.67 5.33
N HIS A 26 13.02 -15.42 4.15
CA HIS A 26 12.71 -14.07 3.67
C HIS A 26 11.23 -13.92 3.32
N SER A 27 10.46 -14.93 3.64
CA SER A 27 9.05 -14.97 3.31
C SER A 27 8.21 -14.52 4.48
N GLY A 28 7.21 -13.80 4.15
CA GLY A 28 6.22 -13.25 5.05
C GLY A 28 6.16 -11.76 4.92
N SER A 29 4.95 -11.27 4.89
CA SER A 29 4.68 -9.87 5.05
C SER A 29 4.57 -9.57 6.54
N PRO A 30 5.35 -8.64 7.09
CA PRO A 30 5.23 -8.27 8.49
C PRO A 30 4.10 -7.25 8.75
N MET A 31 3.31 -6.94 7.73
CA MET A 31 2.41 -5.78 7.74
C MET A 31 1.35 -5.87 8.82
N GLY A 32 0.71 -7.02 8.98
CA GLY A 32 -0.31 -7.20 10.03
C GLY A 32 0.25 -6.95 11.44
N MET A 33 1.46 -7.43 11.72
CA MET A 33 2.14 -7.18 12.99
C MET A 33 2.49 -5.69 13.15
N LEU A 34 3.11 -5.08 12.14
CA LEU A 34 3.57 -3.70 12.21
C LEU A 34 2.42 -2.71 12.40
N LEU A 35 1.35 -2.85 11.63
CA LEU A 35 0.18 -1.97 11.69
C LEU A 35 -0.55 -2.04 13.03
N ASN A 36 -0.57 -3.21 13.67
CA ASN A 36 -1.25 -3.40 14.95
C ASN A 36 -0.38 -3.09 16.17
N SER A 37 0.92 -3.32 16.08
CA SER A 37 1.82 -3.23 17.24
C SER A 37 2.57 -1.91 17.33
N ILE A 38 2.92 -1.29 16.20
CA ILE A 38 3.74 -0.07 16.18
C ILE A 38 2.81 1.15 16.13
N LYS A 39 2.94 2.04 17.11
CA LYS A 39 2.19 3.32 17.16
C LYS A 39 3.14 4.50 17.06
N GLY A 40 2.69 5.56 16.38
CA GLY A 40 3.47 6.79 16.21
C GLY A 40 4.65 6.68 15.24
N VAL A 41 4.63 5.70 14.37
CA VAL A 41 5.60 5.50 13.28
C VAL A 41 4.85 5.49 11.95
N ARG A 42 5.34 6.21 10.97
CA ARG A 42 4.82 6.17 9.61
C ARG A 42 5.22 4.85 8.94
N ILE A 43 4.34 4.28 8.13
CA ILE A 43 4.58 3.00 7.44
C ILE A 43 4.32 3.17 5.96
N LEU A 44 5.36 2.96 5.15
CA LEU A 44 5.37 3.13 3.71
C LEU A 44 5.82 1.86 3.01
N VAL A 45 5.23 1.57 1.85
CA VAL A 45 5.59 0.40 1.04
C VAL A 45 5.65 0.81 -0.44
N PRO A 46 6.82 1.14 -0.96
CA PRO A 46 6.96 1.53 -2.36
C PRO A 46 6.69 0.33 -3.30
N ARG A 47 6.05 0.59 -4.44
CA ARG A 47 5.84 -0.44 -5.48
C ARG A 47 7.04 -0.61 -6.41
N ASN A 48 7.89 0.43 -6.54
CA ASN A 48 9.05 0.45 -7.39
C ASN A 48 10.16 1.37 -6.85
N MET A 49 11.32 1.40 -7.50
CA MET A 49 12.48 2.17 -7.03
C MET A 49 12.29 3.68 -7.19
N THR A 50 11.60 4.13 -8.23
CA THR A 50 11.27 5.54 -8.42
C THR A 50 10.41 6.06 -7.27
N GLN A 51 9.36 5.32 -6.93
CA GLN A 51 8.51 5.67 -5.79
C GLN A 51 9.27 5.61 -4.46
N ALA A 52 10.15 4.61 -4.28
CA ALA A 52 10.99 4.52 -3.09
C ALA A 52 11.86 5.76 -2.93
N ALA A 53 12.52 6.23 -4.00
CA ALA A 53 13.31 7.45 -3.96
C ALA A 53 12.49 8.67 -3.58
N GLY A 54 11.29 8.84 -4.16
CA GLY A 54 10.38 9.92 -3.81
C GLY A 54 9.90 9.85 -2.35
N MET A 55 9.66 8.65 -1.83
CA MET A 55 9.34 8.44 -0.42
C MET A 55 10.51 8.85 0.49
N TYR A 56 11.74 8.44 0.16
CA TYR A 56 12.92 8.86 0.94
C TYR A 56 13.10 10.36 0.92
N ASN A 57 12.96 11.01 -0.22
CA ASN A 57 13.04 12.47 -0.30
C ASN A 57 11.99 13.17 0.59
N THR A 58 10.78 12.62 0.65
CA THR A 58 9.74 13.14 1.55
C THR A 58 10.10 12.91 3.02
N LEU A 59 10.62 11.72 3.36
CA LEU A 59 10.96 11.37 4.74
C LEU A 59 12.15 12.15 5.28
N LEU A 60 13.09 12.57 4.44
CA LEU A 60 14.22 13.42 4.85
C LEU A 60 13.77 14.78 5.39
N ASP A 61 12.60 15.25 4.97
CA ASP A 61 12.02 16.50 5.48
C ASP A 61 11.05 16.26 6.65
N CYS A 62 10.86 15.01 7.09
CA CYS A 62 9.94 14.66 8.16
C CYS A 62 10.62 14.61 9.53
N ASN A 63 9.89 15.05 10.55
CA ASN A 63 10.35 15.05 11.95
C ASN A 63 9.86 13.85 12.76
N GLU A 64 9.13 12.92 12.16
CA GLU A 64 8.57 11.75 12.84
C GLU A 64 9.24 10.47 12.36
N PRO A 65 9.36 9.47 13.25
CA PRO A 65 9.95 8.19 12.87
C PRO A 65 9.12 7.52 11.78
N SER A 66 9.80 6.93 10.82
CA SER A 66 9.19 6.31 9.65
C SER A 66 9.84 4.96 9.37
N LEU A 67 9.03 4.01 8.95
CA LEU A 67 9.42 2.67 8.53
C LEU A 67 9.06 2.51 7.05
N ILE A 68 10.06 2.28 6.23
CA ILE A 68 9.87 1.96 4.81
C ILE A 68 10.16 0.48 4.58
N ILE A 69 9.20 -0.23 3.98
CA ILE A 69 9.27 -1.66 3.74
C ILE A 69 9.47 -1.88 2.25
N GLU A 70 10.70 -2.18 1.88
CA GLU A 70 11.09 -2.33 0.48
C GLU A 70 10.75 -3.74 -0.02
N PRO A 71 10.07 -3.86 -1.18
CA PRO A 71 9.79 -5.16 -1.78
C PRO A 71 11.09 -5.83 -2.22
N LEU A 72 11.45 -6.93 -1.59
CA LEU A 72 12.71 -7.63 -1.85
C LEU A 72 12.92 -8.00 -3.32
N ASN A 73 11.88 -8.49 -3.98
CA ASN A 73 11.93 -8.88 -5.38
C ASN A 73 12.07 -7.69 -6.36
N SER A 74 11.89 -6.48 -5.88
CA SER A 74 12.05 -5.27 -6.71
C SER A 74 13.51 -4.83 -6.85
N TYR A 75 14.42 -5.30 -5.98
CA TYR A 75 15.83 -4.91 -6.02
C TYR A 75 16.56 -5.26 -7.32
N ARG A 76 16.10 -6.27 -8.02
CA ARG A 76 16.70 -6.72 -9.30
C ARG A 76 16.01 -6.16 -10.53
N LEU A 77 14.94 -5.40 -10.35
CA LEU A 77 14.22 -4.78 -11.46
C LEU A 77 14.94 -3.52 -11.92
N LYS A 78 15.09 -3.41 -13.23
CA LYS A 78 15.64 -2.21 -13.86
C LYS A 78 14.48 -1.27 -14.20
N GLU A 79 14.62 -0.02 -13.82
CA GLU A 79 13.69 1.05 -14.12
C GLU A 79 14.42 2.23 -14.76
N LYS A 80 13.70 3.03 -15.52
CA LYS A 80 14.24 4.27 -16.03
C LYS A 80 14.32 5.27 -14.88
N MET A 81 15.52 5.75 -14.58
CA MET A 81 15.74 6.76 -13.57
C MET A 81 15.09 8.09 -13.99
N PRO A 82 14.26 8.71 -13.16
CA PRO A 82 13.71 10.02 -13.45
C PRO A 82 14.81 11.10 -13.42
N SER A 83 14.68 12.11 -14.27
CA SER A 83 15.66 13.21 -14.37
C SER A 83 15.72 14.08 -13.11
N ASN A 84 14.64 14.11 -12.34
CA ASN A 84 14.48 14.88 -11.10
C ASN A 84 14.56 14.03 -9.83
N LEU A 85 15.33 12.94 -9.85
CA LEU A 85 15.39 11.97 -8.74
C LEU A 85 15.65 12.61 -7.37
N GLY A 86 16.47 13.65 -7.29
CA GLY A 86 16.77 14.37 -6.04
C GLY A 86 15.66 15.32 -5.55
N GLU A 87 14.70 15.64 -6.40
CA GLU A 87 13.63 16.61 -6.09
C GLU A 87 12.26 15.94 -6.01
N PHE A 88 12.12 14.80 -6.69
CA PHE A 88 10.85 14.06 -6.73
C PHE A 88 10.43 13.61 -5.33
N LYS A 89 9.20 13.92 -4.94
CA LYS A 89 8.62 13.54 -3.64
C LYS A 89 7.31 12.79 -3.83
N VAL A 90 7.10 11.78 -3.00
CA VAL A 90 5.82 11.09 -2.86
C VAL A 90 5.12 11.63 -1.62
N PRO A 91 3.95 12.25 -1.73
CA PRO A 91 3.23 12.79 -0.59
C PRO A 91 2.74 11.65 0.31
N LEU A 92 2.82 11.85 1.63
CA LEU A 92 2.39 10.85 2.60
C LEU A 92 0.88 10.91 2.83
N GLY A 93 0.24 9.76 2.87
CA GLY A 93 -1.20 9.65 3.06
C GLY A 93 -2.03 9.94 1.82
N ILE A 94 -1.39 10.17 0.68
CA ILE A 94 -2.07 10.36 -0.59
C ILE A 94 -1.94 9.08 -1.41
N VAL A 95 -3.04 8.62 -1.97
CA VAL A 95 -3.06 7.45 -2.84
C VAL A 95 -2.72 7.85 -4.28
N GLU A 96 -2.30 6.89 -5.08
CA GLU A 96 -2.04 7.10 -6.51
C GLU A 96 -2.98 6.24 -7.35
N TYR A 97 -3.67 6.88 -8.29
CA TYR A 97 -4.47 6.17 -9.30
C TYR A 97 -3.53 5.63 -10.38
N ILE A 98 -3.37 4.32 -10.42
CA ILE A 98 -2.56 3.63 -11.43
C ILE A 98 -3.34 3.50 -12.73
N GLN A 99 -4.62 3.28 -12.61
CA GLN A 99 -5.56 3.16 -13.72
C GLN A 99 -6.92 3.71 -13.28
N ASN A 100 -7.60 4.42 -14.19
CA ASN A 100 -8.97 4.86 -13.97
C ASN A 100 -9.95 3.89 -14.61
N GLY A 101 -11.01 3.55 -13.90
CA GLY A 101 -12.08 2.66 -14.34
C GLY A 101 -13.42 2.99 -13.69
N GLU A 102 -14.48 2.34 -14.17
CA GLU A 102 -15.86 2.66 -13.77
C GLU A 102 -16.61 1.49 -13.11
N ASP A 103 -16.09 0.24 -13.22
CA ASP A 103 -16.85 -0.93 -12.80
C ASP A 103 -16.54 -1.40 -11.39
N ILE A 104 -15.29 -1.25 -10.95
CA ILE A 104 -14.82 -1.76 -9.67
C ILE A 104 -13.59 -1.00 -9.18
N THR A 105 -13.56 -0.68 -7.90
CA THR A 105 -12.36 -0.16 -7.20
C THR A 105 -11.51 -1.32 -6.70
N VAL A 106 -10.25 -1.34 -7.11
CA VAL A 106 -9.25 -2.30 -6.62
C VAL A 106 -8.15 -1.53 -5.89
N VAL A 107 -7.95 -1.87 -4.63
CA VAL A 107 -6.95 -1.23 -3.76
C VAL A 107 -5.83 -2.22 -3.46
N SER A 108 -4.60 -1.80 -3.64
CA SER A 108 -3.42 -2.61 -3.33
C SER A 108 -2.23 -1.71 -2.97
N TYR A 109 -1.09 -2.29 -2.68
CA TYR A 109 0.14 -1.59 -2.35
C TYR A 109 1.39 -2.44 -2.67
N GLY A 110 2.54 -1.79 -2.75
CA GLY A 110 3.83 -2.44 -2.91
C GLY A 110 3.94 -3.29 -4.17
N SER A 111 4.69 -4.38 -4.11
CA SER A 111 4.98 -5.23 -5.29
C SER A 111 3.76 -5.96 -5.84
N THR A 112 2.70 -6.13 -5.05
CA THR A 112 1.45 -6.78 -5.47
C THR A 112 0.80 -6.05 -6.62
N LEU A 113 0.92 -4.73 -6.67
CA LEU A 113 0.37 -3.90 -7.75
C LEU A 113 0.74 -4.38 -9.14
N ARG A 114 1.97 -4.82 -9.37
CA ARG A 114 2.40 -5.33 -10.70
C ARG A 114 1.63 -6.56 -11.15
N ILE A 115 1.19 -7.38 -10.21
CA ILE A 115 0.35 -8.56 -10.51
C ILE A 115 -1.07 -8.10 -10.79
N VAL A 116 -1.57 -7.16 -9.99
CA VAL A 116 -2.91 -6.58 -10.15
C VAL A 116 -3.03 -5.83 -11.48
N GLU A 117 -2.02 -5.05 -11.88
CA GLU A 117 -1.99 -4.36 -13.18
C GLU A 117 -2.15 -5.34 -14.35
N LYS A 118 -1.47 -6.48 -14.30
CA LYS A 118 -1.63 -7.54 -15.33
C LYS A 118 -3.04 -8.09 -15.35
N ALA A 119 -3.61 -8.34 -14.18
CA ALA A 119 -5.01 -8.80 -14.09
C ALA A 119 -5.99 -7.73 -14.60
N CYS A 120 -5.74 -6.44 -14.37
CA CYS A 120 -6.55 -5.36 -14.91
C CYS A 120 -6.53 -5.30 -16.45
N ILE A 121 -5.37 -5.58 -17.05
CA ILE A 121 -5.25 -5.67 -18.53
C ILE A 121 -6.12 -6.81 -19.06
N GLU A 122 -6.09 -7.96 -18.41
CA GLU A 122 -6.92 -9.11 -18.76
C GLU A 122 -8.41 -8.81 -18.57
N LEU A 123 -8.80 -8.23 -17.44
CA LEU A 123 -10.19 -7.83 -17.16
C LEU A 123 -10.72 -6.84 -18.21
N LYS A 124 -9.87 -5.92 -18.66
CA LYS A 124 -10.24 -4.98 -19.73
C LYS A 124 -10.59 -5.69 -21.04
N SER A 125 -9.92 -6.80 -21.37
CA SER A 125 -10.27 -7.60 -22.55
C SER A 125 -11.62 -8.29 -22.43
N HIS A 126 -12.14 -8.45 -21.21
CA HIS A 126 -13.47 -8.95 -20.90
C HIS A 126 -14.50 -7.82 -20.66
N GLY A 127 -14.16 -6.58 -20.98
CA GLY A 127 -15.06 -5.44 -20.87
C GLY A 127 -15.23 -4.91 -19.44
N ILE A 128 -14.35 -5.29 -18.50
CA ILE A 128 -14.37 -4.81 -17.11
C ILE A 128 -13.32 -3.71 -16.93
N SER A 129 -13.78 -2.54 -16.51
CA SER A 129 -12.95 -1.35 -16.28
C SER A 129 -12.64 -1.18 -14.79
N VAL A 130 -11.38 -1.33 -14.45
CA VAL A 130 -10.90 -1.29 -13.04
C VAL A 130 -10.36 0.09 -12.68
N ASP A 131 -10.81 0.63 -11.56
CA ASP A 131 -10.21 1.79 -10.89
C ASP A 131 -9.13 1.26 -9.92
N LEU A 132 -7.86 1.26 -10.36
CA LEU A 132 -6.76 0.67 -9.60
C LEU A 132 -6.03 1.74 -8.81
N ILE A 133 -5.97 1.54 -7.48
CA ILE A 133 -5.39 2.49 -6.53
C ILE A 133 -4.21 1.86 -5.78
N ASP A 134 -3.06 2.56 -5.81
CA ASP A 134 -1.92 2.31 -4.94
C ASP A 134 -2.05 3.13 -3.65
N VAL A 135 -2.11 2.45 -2.52
CA VAL A 135 -2.17 3.12 -1.21
C VAL A 135 -0.88 3.87 -0.87
N GLN A 136 0.26 3.41 -1.37
CA GLN A 136 1.60 3.98 -1.14
C GLN A 136 2.02 4.00 0.34
N THR A 137 1.18 4.59 1.20
CA THR A 137 1.43 4.71 2.65
C THR A 137 0.27 4.12 3.43
N LEU A 138 0.60 3.23 4.37
CA LEU A 138 -0.41 2.64 5.24
C LEU A 138 -0.63 3.48 6.50
N ILE A 139 0.39 4.21 6.95
CA ILE A 139 0.30 5.20 8.02
C ILE A 139 1.12 6.43 7.60
N PRO A 140 0.49 7.58 7.34
CA PRO A 140 -0.97 7.83 7.28
C PRO A 140 -1.65 7.15 6.10
N PHE A 141 -2.97 6.92 6.19
CA PHE A 141 -3.76 6.24 5.17
C PHE A 141 -4.74 7.22 4.54
N ASP A 142 -4.71 7.35 3.22
CA ASP A 142 -5.69 8.06 2.37
C ASP A 142 -6.37 9.26 3.06
N THR A 143 -5.55 10.26 3.41
CA THR A 143 -6.00 11.42 4.21
C THR A 143 -7.06 12.27 3.51
N ASP A 144 -7.09 12.22 2.18
CA ASP A 144 -8.02 12.99 1.35
C ASP A 144 -9.27 12.20 0.94
N ASN A 145 -9.44 10.97 1.48
CA ASN A 145 -10.57 10.09 1.17
C ASN A 145 -10.75 9.83 -0.34
N GLN A 146 -9.66 9.70 -1.08
CA GLN A 146 -9.71 9.49 -2.53
C GLN A 146 -10.26 8.11 -2.90
N ILE A 147 -10.04 7.10 -2.04
CA ILE A 147 -10.64 5.77 -2.23
C ILE A 147 -12.18 5.87 -2.18
N ILE A 148 -12.73 6.71 -1.32
CA ILE A 148 -14.17 6.96 -1.27
C ILE A 148 -14.68 7.62 -2.56
N SER A 149 -13.90 8.51 -3.15
CA SER A 149 -14.26 9.11 -4.44
C SER A 149 -14.35 8.04 -5.55
N SER A 150 -13.48 7.04 -5.54
CA SER A 150 -13.55 5.88 -6.41
C SER A 150 -14.79 5.02 -6.12
N LEU A 151 -15.07 4.73 -4.85
CA LEU A 151 -16.23 3.91 -4.46
C LEU A 151 -17.57 4.55 -4.82
N LYS A 152 -17.70 5.87 -4.74
CA LYS A 152 -18.90 6.59 -5.20
C LYS A 152 -19.19 6.36 -6.68
N LYS A 153 -18.17 6.08 -7.46
CA LYS A 153 -18.26 5.83 -8.90
C LYS A 153 -18.54 4.36 -9.20
N THR A 154 -17.79 3.45 -8.57
CA THR A 154 -17.75 2.03 -8.92
C THR A 154 -18.68 1.14 -8.10
N ASN A 155 -19.04 1.56 -6.89
CA ASN A 155 -19.87 0.86 -5.91
C ASN A 155 -19.39 -0.55 -5.51
N LYS A 156 -18.18 -0.93 -5.88
CA LYS A 156 -17.59 -2.25 -5.63
C LYS A 156 -16.14 -2.13 -5.16
N LEU A 157 -15.75 -2.94 -4.17
CA LEU A 157 -14.42 -2.92 -3.59
C LEU A 157 -13.76 -4.29 -3.56
N ILE A 158 -12.55 -4.34 -4.12
CA ILE A 158 -11.61 -5.45 -3.89
C ILE A 158 -10.33 -4.87 -3.28
N ILE A 159 -9.82 -5.53 -2.23
CA ILE A 159 -8.51 -5.25 -1.66
C ILE A 159 -7.61 -6.45 -1.95
N VAL A 160 -6.46 -6.21 -2.60
CA VAL A 160 -5.50 -7.27 -2.93
C VAL A 160 -4.24 -7.07 -2.10
N ASP A 161 -3.86 -8.12 -1.38
CA ASP A 161 -2.75 -8.09 -0.44
C ASP A 161 -1.97 -9.41 -0.53
N GLU A 162 -0.66 -9.37 -0.44
CA GLU A 162 0.13 -10.60 -0.38
C GLU A 162 0.24 -11.17 1.04
N ASP A 163 -0.17 -10.40 2.06
CA ASP A 163 -0.18 -10.85 3.45
C ASP A 163 -1.25 -11.91 3.68
N TYR A 164 -1.20 -12.55 4.83
CA TYR A 164 -2.21 -13.51 5.25
C TYR A 164 -3.56 -12.85 5.47
N ASN A 165 -4.60 -13.66 5.49
CA ASN A 165 -5.92 -13.21 5.85
C ASN A 165 -5.91 -12.56 7.24
N GLY A 166 -6.41 -11.33 7.33
CA GLY A 166 -6.36 -10.53 8.57
C GLY A 166 -5.08 -9.70 8.74
N GLY A 167 -4.19 -9.68 7.76
CA GLY A 167 -3.02 -8.79 7.73
C GLY A 167 -3.34 -7.34 7.38
N ALA A 168 -2.56 -6.73 6.49
CA ALA A 168 -2.79 -5.34 6.06
C ALA A 168 -4.15 -5.14 5.40
N SER A 169 -4.68 -6.14 4.70
CA SER A 169 -6.01 -6.07 4.10
C SER A 169 -7.12 -5.82 5.11
N ALA A 170 -7.03 -6.35 6.32
CA ALA A 170 -8.00 -6.09 7.39
C ALA A 170 -7.91 -4.63 7.87
N PHE A 171 -6.70 -4.10 8.01
CA PHE A 171 -6.47 -2.68 8.35
C PHE A 171 -7.06 -1.76 7.26
N ILE A 172 -6.75 -2.02 6.00
CA ILE A 172 -7.24 -1.24 4.86
C ILE A 172 -8.77 -1.31 4.79
N LEU A 173 -9.35 -2.49 4.94
CA LEU A 173 -10.80 -2.69 4.93
C LEU A 173 -11.47 -1.86 6.03
N LYS A 174 -10.95 -1.95 7.27
CA LYS A 174 -11.46 -1.15 8.39
C LYS A 174 -11.38 0.35 8.10
N LYS A 175 -10.25 0.82 7.56
CA LYS A 175 -10.06 2.23 7.20
C LYS A 175 -11.10 2.71 6.19
N ILE A 176 -11.32 1.95 5.14
CA ILE A 176 -12.26 2.33 4.08
C ILE A 176 -13.71 2.23 4.58
N ILE A 177 -14.07 1.10 5.17
CA ILE A 177 -15.47 0.78 5.50
C ILE A 177 -15.98 1.55 6.71
N GLU A 178 -15.21 1.58 7.81
CA GLU A 178 -15.62 2.18 9.05
C GLU A 178 -15.14 3.64 9.19
N ASP A 179 -13.82 3.87 9.04
CA ASP A 179 -13.25 5.18 9.36
C ASP A 179 -13.63 6.25 8.30
N GLN A 180 -13.77 5.84 7.03
CA GLN A 180 -14.12 6.71 5.90
C GLN A 180 -15.59 6.56 5.44
N ASN A 181 -16.42 5.79 6.15
CA ASN A 181 -17.83 5.51 5.82
C ASN A 181 -18.04 4.90 4.42
N GLY A 182 -17.09 4.12 3.91
CA GLY A 182 -17.15 3.52 2.58
C GLY A 182 -18.28 2.52 2.39
N TYR A 183 -18.82 1.98 3.49
CA TYR A 183 -19.97 1.07 3.46
C TYR A 183 -21.19 1.66 2.75
N GLU A 184 -21.41 2.97 2.90
CA GLU A 184 -22.56 3.68 2.32
C GLU A 184 -22.56 3.68 0.78
N PHE A 185 -21.42 3.43 0.15
CA PHE A 185 -21.25 3.48 -1.31
C PHE A 185 -21.16 2.10 -1.96
N LEU A 186 -21.28 1.01 -1.19
CA LEU A 186 -21.20 -0.34 -1.71
C LEU A 186 -22.56 -0.91 -2.09
N ASP A 187 -22.67 -1.46 -3.28
CA ASP A 187 -23.84 -2.23 -3.74
C ASP A 187 -23.66 -3.75 -3.54
N SER A 188 -22.46 -4.17 -3.15
CA SER A 188 -22.11 -5.57 -2.94
C SER A 188 -21.08 -5.73 -1.81
N LYS A 189 -20.96 -6.96 -1.30
CA LYS A 189 -20.01 -7.28 -0.23
C LYS A 189 -18.57 -7.03 -0.71
N PRO A 190 -17.76 -6.22 0.00
CA PRO A 190 -16.36 -6.03 -0.34
C PRO A 190 -15.59 -7.36 -0.23
N LYS A 191 -14.57 -7.52 -1.07
CA LYS A 191 -13.77 -8.73 -1.11
C LYS A 191 -12.30 -8.42 -0.82
N THR A 192 -11.68 -9.25 0.03
CA THR A 192 -10.23 -9.30 0.18
C THR A 192 -9.66 -10.52 -0.55
N ILE A 193 -8.58 -10.32 -1.28
CA ILE A 193 -7.79 -11.38 -1.92
C ILE A 193 -6.43 -11.37 -1.24
N THR A 194 -6.11 -12.43 -0.53
CA THR A 194 -4.91 -12.55 0.30
C THR A 194 -4.18 -13.84 0.01
N SER A 195 -2.96 -13.99 0.53
CA SER A 195 -2.29 -15.28 0.52
C SER A 195 -3.07 -16.32 1.34
N LYS A 196 -2.85 -17.59 1.05
CA LYS A 196 -3.40 -18.68 1.84
C LYS A 196 -2.70 -18.75 3.20
N ASP A 197 -3.42 -19.21 4.21
CA ASP A 197 -2.89 -19.39 5.57
C ASP A 197 -1.98 -20.62 5.66
N HIS A 198 -0.79 -20.48 5.11
CA HIS A 198 0.26 -21.49 5.20
C HIS A 198 1.64 -20.82 5.10
N ARG A 199 2.66 -21.49 5.59
CA ARG A 199 4.03 -21.02 5.35
C ARG A 199 4.34 -21.03 3.86
N PRO A 200 5.04 -20.01 3.36
CA PRO A 200 5.51 -20.02 1.99
C PRO A 200 6.37 -21.28 1.73
N PRO A 201 6.17 -21.94 0.59
CA PRO A 201 6.98 -23.08 0.24
C PRO A 201 8.44 -22.65 0.02
N TYR A 202 9.34 -23.53 0.34
CA TYR A 202 10.74 -23.40 -0.08
C TYR A 202 10.78 -23.69 -1.58
N GLY A 203 11.21 -22.70 -2.36
CA GLY A 203 11.38 -22.83 -3.80
C GLY A 203 12.72 -23.45 -4.18
#